data_61dd4d51c5d3b9b3aed7de5765144ae4
#
_entry.id   61dd4d51c5d3b9b3aed7de5765144ae4
#
_cell.length_a   1.000
_cell.length_b   1.000
_cell.length_c   1.000
_cell.angle_alpha   90.00
_cell.angle_beta   90.00
_cell.angle_gamma   90.00
#
_symmetry.space_group_name_H-M   'P 1'
#
loop_
_entity.id
_entity.type
_entity.pdbx_description
1 polymer ?
#
loop_
_entity_poly.entity_id
_entity_poly.type
_entity_poly.pdbx_seq_one_letter_code
_entity_poly.pdbx_strand_id
1 'polypeptide(L)'
;DELAGKLTAKWIKIKTAEREHRYVPDIDLSPYYVYREEESQNSVVPYTKEDFLGEVYMSEESYDTLVALLKNKKNLILQGAPGVGKTFAAKRLAYSLIGEKDDSRIEFIQFHQNYSYEDFIMGYKPQEQGFKLTNGIFYRFCMTAADHPEKDYYFIIDEINRGNMSKIFGELLMLIEKDYRGTKATLAYSSTTFSVPKNLYM
;
A
#
# COMPACT_ATOMS: atom_id res chain seq x y z
N ASP A 1 14.77 27.48 -24.00
CA ASP A 1 14.63 28.35 -22.83
C ASP A 1 13.19 28.83 -22.62
N GLU A 2 12.48 29.29 -23.68
CA GLU A 2 11.07 29.72 -23.57
C GLU A 2 10.13 28.52 -23.31
N LEU A 3 10.46 27.36 -23.87
CA LEU A 3 9.73 26.11 -23.66
C LEU A 3 9.90 25.59 -22.23
N ALA A 4 11.12 25.68 -21.68
CA ALA A 4 11.41 25.29 -20.31
C ALA A 4 10.71 26.18 -19.29
N GLY A 5 10.63 27.51 -19.54
CA GLY A 5 9.86 28.42 -18.73
C GLY A 5 8.35 28.14 -18.71
N LYS A 6 7.79 27.78 -19.88
CA LYS A 6 6.36 27.41 -20.00
C LYS A 6 6.05 26.08 -19.32
N LEU A 7 6.96 25.09 -19.40
CA LEU A 7 6.83 23.81 -18.70
C LEU A 7 6.91 24.00 -17.18
N THR A 8 7.81 24.86 -16.70
CA THR A 8 7.93 25.20 -15.27
C THR A 8 6.67 25.89 -14.76
N ALA A 9 6.14 26.85 -15.52
CA ALA A 9 4.89 27.55 -15.19
C ALA A 9 3.69 26.58 -15.09
N LYS A 10 3.61 25.57 -15.95
CA LYS A 10 2.56 24.56 -15.88
C LYS A 10 2.74 23.60 -14.71
N TRP A 11 3.99 23.21 -14.42
CA TRP A 11 4.27 22.39 -13.23
C TRP A 11 3.78 23.08 -11.96
N ILE A 12 4.02 24.39 -11.86
CA ILE A 12 3.52 25.22 -10.77
C ILE A 12 1.97 25.26 -10.77
N LYS A 13 1.34 25.33 -11.94
CA LYS A 13 -0.13 25.31 -12.06
C LYS A 13 -0.76 24.03 -11.53
N ILE A 14 -0.20 22.86 -11.85
CA ILE A 14 -0.71 21.57 -11.37
C ILE A 14 -0.54 21.45 -9.84
N LYS A 15 0.63 21.78 -9.30
CA LYS A 15 0.85 21.75 -7.85
C LYS A 15 0.03 22.78 -7.08
N THR A 16 -0.28 23.93 -7.70
CA THR A 16 -1.04 25.00 -7.06
C THR A 16 -2.54 24.75 -7.15
N ALA A 17 -3.03 24.07 -8.17
CA ALA A 17 -4.43 23.66 -8.27
C ALA A 17 -4.87 22.71 -7.14
N GLU A 18 -3.93 21.90 -6.58
CA GLU A 18 -4.16 21.11 -5.38
C GLU A 18 -4.11 21.92 -4.07
N ARG A 19 -3.67 23.20 -4.12
CA ARG A 19 -3.35 24.02 -2.93
C ARG A 19 -3.88 25.44 -2.93
N GLU A 20 -4.96 25.82 -3.58
CA GLU A 20 -5.48 27.19 -3.66
C GLU A 20 -4.87 28.15 -4.72
N HIS A 21 -5.63 28.42 -5.62
CA HIS A 21 -5.77 29.19 -6.87
C HIS A 21 -5.11 30.57 -7.05
N ARG A 22 -4.16 31.06 -6.30
CA ARG A 22 -3.86 32.49 -6.32
C ARG A 22 -2.69 32.98 -7.16
N TYR A 23 -1.88 32.12 -7.78
CA TYR A 23 -0.64 32.56 -8.43
C TYR A 23 -0.33 31.94 -9.79
N VAL A 24 -1.32 31.65 -10.59
CA VAL A 24 -1.06 31.17 -11.95
C VAL A 24 -1.37 32.31 -12.92
N PRO A 25 -0.37 32.77 -13.71
CA PRO A 25 -0.65 33.68 -14.81
C PRO A 25 -1.69 33.03 -15.73
N ASP A 26 -2.60 33.84 -16.27
CA ASP A 26 -3.64 33.39 -17.18
C ASP A 26 -3.03 33.12 -18.58
N ILE A 27 -2.19 32.06 -18.60
CA ILE A 27 -1.50 31.59 -19.82
C ILE A 27 -2.20 30.29 -20.23
N ASP A 28 -2.84 30.34 -21.39
CA ASP A 28 -3.35 29.14 -22.05
C ASP A 28 -2.17 28.26 -22.48
N LEU A 29 -1.99 27.14 -21.77
CA LEU A 29 -0.97 26.17 -22.06
C LEU A 29 -1.49 24.98 -22.87
N SER A 30 -2.77 24.97 -23.24
CA SER A 30 -3.39 23.88 -24.01
C SER A 30 -2.67 23.57 -25.32
N PRO A 31 -2.10 24.54 -26.08
CA PRO A 31 -1.34 24.23 -27.30
C PRO A 31 -0.04 23.45 -27.06
N TYR A 32 0.47 23.45 -25.82
CA TYR A 32 1.72 22.78 -25.46
C TYR A 32 1.52 21.44 -24.77
N TYR A 33 0.28 21.02 -24.65
CA TYR A 33 -0.07 19.74 -24.07
C TYR A 33 -0.88 18.94 -25.07
N VAL A 34 -0.18 18.06 -25.71
CA VAL A 34 -0.81 16.83 -26.14
C VAL A 34 -1.10 16.11 -24.82
N TYR A 35 -2.36 16.16 -24.35
CA TYR A 35 -2.87 15.05 -23.57
C TYR A 35 -2.76 13.86 -24.50
N ARG A 36 -1.67 13.13 -24.38
CA ARG A 36 -1.83 11.72 -24.51
C ARG A 36 -2.72 11.38 -23.33
N GLU A 37 -3.98 11.11 -23.55
CA GLU A 37 -4.56 9.96 -22.94
C GLU A 37 -3.58 8.86 -23.31
N GLU A 38 -2.53 8.66 -22.50
CA GLU A 38 -2.06 7.34 -22.29
C GLU A 38 -3.34 6.68 -21.78
N GLU A 39 -4.16 6.10 -22.69
CA GLU A 39 -4.68 4.80 -22.40
C GLU A 39 -3.48 4.16 -21.72
N SER A 40 -3.54 4.06 -20.41
CA SER A 40 -2.71 3.15 -19.68
C SER A 40 -3.15 1.79 -20.22
N GLN A 41 -2.64 1.43 -21.40
CA GLN A 41 -2.25 0.07 -21.63
C GLN A 41 -1.32 -0.15 -20.43
N ASN A 42 -1.92 -0.61 -19.35
CA ASN A 42 -1.22 -1.30 -18.31
C ASN A 42 -0.51 -2.41 -19.06
N SER A 43 0.65 -2.07 -19.62
CA SER A 43 1.56 -3.07 -20.12
C SER A 43 1.97 -3.81 -18.86
N VAL A 44 1.23 -4.87 -18.60
CA VAL A 44 1.51 -5.82 -17.53
C VAL A 44 2.99 -6.16 -17.69
N VAL A 45 3.82 -5.68 -16.79
CA VAL A 45 5.24 -6.00 -16.79
C VAL A 45 5.37 -7.29 -15.99
N PRO A 46 5.55 -8.45 -16.67
CA PRO A 46 5.71 -9.72 -15.99
C PRO A 46 6.86 -9.64 -14.99
N TYR A 47 6.73 -10.33 -13.87
CA TYR A 47 7.78 -10.41 -12.86
C TYR A 47 7.78 -11.80 -12.26
N THR A 48 8.81 -12.56 -12.53
CA THR A 48 8.93 -13.98 -12.21
C THR A 48 9.82 -14.23 -10.98
N LYS A 49 9.93 -15.48 -10.57
CA LYS A 49 10.90 -15.93 -9.57
C LYS A 49 12.33 -15.64 -10.01
N GLU A 50 12.63 -15.82 -11.31
CA GLU A 50 13.93 -15.58 -11.91
C GLU A 50 14.30 -14.10 -11.83
N ASP A 51 13.34 -13.20 -12.10
CA ASP A 51 13.53 -11.75 -11.95
C ASP A 51 13.83 -11.39 -10.47
N PHE A 52 13.09 -11.98 -9.53
CA PHE A 52 13.36 -11.81 -8.12
C PHE A 52 14.78 -12.25 -7.74
N LEU A 53 15.20 -13.44 -8.15
CA LEU A 53 16.53 -13.96 -7.85
C LEU A 53 17.65 -13.19 -8.55
N GLY A 54 17.35 -12.52 -9.66
CA GLY A 54 18.27 -11.61 -10.34
C GLY A 54 18.44 -10.26 -9.63
N GLU A 55 17.40 -9.78 -8.94
CA GLU A 55 17.39 -8.48 -8.25
C GLU A 55 17.75 -8.59 -6.76
N VAL A 56 17.41 -9.71 -6.10
CA VAL A 56 17.59 -9.94 -4.66
C VAL A 56 18.64 -11.00 -4.42
N TYR A 57 19.67 -10.67 -3.65
CA TYR A 57 20.72 -11.63 -3.31
C TYR A 57 20.17 -12.70 -2.32
N MET A 58 19.60 -13.75 -2.89
CA MET A 58 19.01 -14.87 -2.15
C MET A 58 19.15 -16.18 -2.94
N SER A 59 19.33 -17.30 -2.24
CA SER A 59 19.31 -18.61 -2.88
C SER A 59 17.88 -19.00 -3.28
N GLU A 60 17.76 -19.82 -4.31
CA GLU A 60 16.46 -20.36 -4.77
C GLU A 60 15.74 -21.14 -3.66
N GLU A 61 16.47 -21.96 -2.89
CA GLU A 61 15.94 -22.71 -1.75
C GLU A 61 15.36 -21.78 -0.67
N SER A 62 16.04 -20.66 -0.40
CA SER A 62 15.58 -19.66 0.56
C SER A 62 14.32 -18.97 0.06
N TYR A 63 14.25 -18.63 -1.23
CA TYR A 63 13.05 -18.08 -1.86
C TYR A 63 11.86 -19.04 -1.73
N ASP A 64 12.04 -20.30 -2.11
CA ASP A 64 10.98 -21.32 -2.04
C ASP A 64 10.48 -21.53 -0.60
N THR A 65 11.40 -21.48 0.36
CA THR A 65 11.08 -21.55 1.80
C THR A 65 10.24 -20.35 2.24
N LEU A 66 10.63 -19.11 1.85
CA LEU A 66 9.88 -17.90 2.18
C LEU A 66 8.48 -17.93 1.57
N VAL A 67 8.35 -18.33 0.31
CA VAL A 67 7.06 -18.45 -0.37
C VAL A 67 6.17 -19.48 0.31
N ALA A 68 6.71 -20.64 0.65
CA ALA A 68 5.97 -21.70 1.35
C ALA A 68 5.48 -21.22 2.74
N LEU A 69 6.35 -20.52 3.49
CA LEU A 69 6.00 -19.95 4.79
C LEU A 69 4.90 -18.88 4.65
N LEU A 70 5.05 -17.94 3.72
CA LEU A 70 4.07 -16.87 3.50
C LEU A 70 2.71 -17.43 3.08
N LYS A 71 2.68 -18.37 2.14
CA LYS A 71 1.43 -19.03 1.69
C LYS A 71 0.77 -19.83 2.83
N ASN A 72 1.57 -20.51 3.65
CA ASN A 72 1.05 -21.30 4.76
C ASN A 72 0.59 -20.45 5.95
N LYS A 73 1.38 -19.43 6.34
CA LYS A 73 1.11 -18.62 7.56
C LYS A 73 0.36 -17.34 7.29
N LYS A 74 0.26 -16.89 6.03
CA LYS A 74 -0.31 -15.61 5.60
C LYS A 74 0.47 -14.37 6.05
N ASN A 75 1.36 -14.52 7.02
CA ASN A 75 2.19 -13.44 7.58
C ASN A 75 3.64 -13.89 7.60
N LEU A 76 4.55 -12.96 7.27
CA LEU A 76 5.99 -13.18 7.28
C LEU A 76 6.70 -11.98 7.90
N ILE A 77 7.65 -12.21 8.79
CA ILE A 77 8.50 -11.16 9.36
C ILE A 77 9.91 -11.33 8.80
N LEU A 78 10.36 -10.32 8.05
CA LEU A 78 11.73 -10.24 7.56
C LEU A 78 12.59 -9.50 8.60
N GLN A 79 13.52 -10.22 9.22
CA GLN A 79 14.45 -9.68 10.20
C GLN A 79 15.88 -9.64 9.64
N GLY A 80 16.63 -8.61 10.01
CA GLY A 80 18.03 -8.45 9.61
C GLY A 80 18.55 -7.05 9.90
N ALA A 81 19.85 -6.85 9.72
CA ALA A 81 20.53 -5.58 9.95
C ALA A 81 19.90 -4.43 9.14
N PRO A 82 20.01 -3.16 9.57
CA PRO A 82 19.66 -2.01 8.75
C PRO A 82 20.41 -2.01 7.41
N GLY A 83 19.74 -1.59 6.33
CA GLY A 83 20.37 -1.44 5.02
C GLY A 83 20.55 -2.72 4.19
N VAL A 84 20.18 -3.90 4.70
CA VAL A 84 20.31 -5.18 3.93
C VAL A 84 19.21 -5.39 2.87
N GLY A 85 18.39 -4.40 2.59
CA GLY A 85 17.40 -4.47 1.52
C GLY A 85 16.10 -5.23 1.85
N LYS A 86 15.71 -5.37 3.15
CA LYS A 86 14.47 -6.07 3.55
C LYS A 86 13.22 -5.54 2.85
N THR A 87 13.03 -4.23 2.87
CA THR A 87 11.89 -3.55 2.23
C THR A 87 11.88 -3.75 0.72
N PHE A 88 13.07 -3.67 0.11
CA PHE A 88 13.25 -3.97 -1.31
C PHE A 88 12.85 -5.40 -1.63
N ALA A 89 13.35 -6.37 -0.88
CA ALA A 89 13.04 -7.79 -1.06
C ALA A 89 11.54 -8.09 -0.83
N ALA A 90 10.90 -7.48 0.18
CA ALA A 90 9.48 -7.67 0.47
C ALA A 90 8.60 -7.28 -0.73
N LYS A 91 8.84 -6.12 -1.33
CA LYS A 91 8.06 -5.65 -2.50
C LYS A 91 8.29 -6.55 -3.72
N ARG A 92 9.54 -6.99 -3.97
CA ARG A 92 9.86 -7.90 -5.08
C ARG A 92 9.28 -9.29 -4.89
N LEU A 93 9.26 -9.78 -3.64
CA LEU A 93 8.58 -11.03 -3.32
C LEU A 93 7.09 -10.97 -3.65
N ALA A 94 6.42 -9.85 -3.31
CA ALA A 94 5.03 -9.65 -3.68
C ALA A 94 4.84 -9.67 -5.21
N TYR A 95 5.65 -8.94 -5.99
CA TYR A 95 5.58 -8.97 -7.45
C TYR A 95 5.77 -10.37 -8.03
N SER A 96 6.75 -11.15 -7.53
CA SER A 96 7.00 -12.50 -8.03
C SER A 96 5.84 -13.46 -7.73
N LEU A 97 5.08 -13.22 -6.66
CA LEU A 97 3.90 -14.00 -6.31
C LEU A 97 2.66 -13.56 -7.06
N ILE A 98 2.56 -12.28 -7.40
CA ILE A 98 1.54 -11.72 -8.29
C ILE A 98 1.75 -12.18 -9.73
N GLY A 99 3.01 -12.35 -10.15
CA GLY A 99 3.44 -12.66 -11.52
C GLY A 99 3.68 -11.43 -12.38
N GLU A 100 3.50 -10.23 -11.83
CA GLU A 100 3.62 -8.94 -12.52
C GLU A 100 3.92 -7.79 -11.56
N LYS A 101 4.44 -6.67 -12.07
CA LYS A 101 4.64 -5.44 -11.28
C LYS A 101 3.33 -4.67 -11.17
N ASP A 102 2.42 -5.15 -10.34
CA ASP A 102 1.12 -4.52 -10.08
C ASP A 102 1.11 -3.88 -8.68
N ASP A 103 1.36 -2.58 -8.63
CA ASP A 103 1.33 -1.81 -7.39
C ASP A 103 -0.09 -1.66 -6.79
N SER A 104 -1.14 -1.87 -7.56
CA SER A 104 -2.52 -1.77 -7.05
C SER A 104 -2.88 -2.89 -6.07
N ARG A 105 -2.12 -3.97 -6.08
CA ARG A 105 -2.27 -5.13 -5.20
C ARG A 105 -1.27 -5.16 -4.05
N ILE A 106 -0.49 -4.08 -3.89
CA ILE A 106 0.51 -3.95 -2.83
C ILE A 106 0.27 -2.64 -2.08
N GLU A 107 0.01 -2.72 -0.79
CA GLU A 107 0.01 -1.55 0.09
C GLU A 107 1.30 -1.54 0.90
N PHE A 108 1.96 -0.40 0.96
CA PHE A 108 3.19 -0.22 1.71
C PHE A 108 3.04 0.91 2.71
N ILE A 109 3.31 0.60 3.97
CA ILE A 109 3.33 1.59 5.04
C ILE A 109 4.59 1.46 5.88
N GLN A 110 4.94 2.54 6.57
CA GLN A 110 6.00 2.56 7.57
C GLN A 110 5.44 2.95 8.93
N PHE A 111 5.69 2.13 9.96
CA PHE A 111 5.29 2.47 11.30
C PHE A 111 6.24 3.51 11.93
N HIS A 112 5.67 4.37 12.75
CA HIS A 112 6.36 5.33 13.59
C HIS A 112 5.70 5.40 14.97
N GLN A 113 6.34 6.03 15.94
CA GLN A 113 5.90 6.03 17.35
C GLN A 113 4.47 6.55 17.57
N ASN A 114 4.00 7.47 16.71
CA ASN A 114 2.67 8.06 16.81
C ASN A 114 1.64 7.38 15.90
N TYR A 115 1.98 6.25 15.27
CA TYR A 115 1.03 5.52 14.44
C TYR A 115 -0.10 4.95 15.32
N SER A 116 -1.33 5.15 14.93
CA SER A 116 -2.49 4.86 15.78
C SER A 116 -3.50 3.92 15.12
N TYR A 117 -4.41 3.39 15.92
CA TYR A 117 -5.57 2.63 15.44
C TYR A 117 -6.42 3.46 14.47
N GLU A 118 -6.56 4.76 14.75
CA GLU A 118 -7.34 5.70 13.95
C GLU A 118 -6.78 5.91 12.54
N ASP A 119 -5.46 5.79 12.38
CA ASP A 119 -4.81 5.87 11.07
C ASP A 119 -4.84 4.53 10.33
N PHE A 120 -4.76 3.45 11.08
CA PHE A 120 -4.64 2.10 10.55
C PHE A 120 -5.99 1.46 10.22
N ILE A 121 -6.92 1.48 11.18
CA ILE A 121 -8.22 0.82 11.08
C ILE A 121 -9.33 1.82 10.79
N MET A 122 -9.68 2.64 11.76
CA MET A 122 -10.66 3.72 11.63
C MET A 122 -10.64 4.67 12.82
N GLY A 123 -11.03 5.91 12.60
CA GLY A 123 -11.15 6.90 13.67
C GLY A 123 -11.82 8.17 13.25
N TYR A 124 -12.17 8.98 14.22
CA TYR A 124 -12.74 10.30 13.98
C TYR A 124 -11.66 11.29 13.57
N LYS A 125 -11.79 11.88 12.40
CA LYS A 125 -10.89 12.93 11.90
C LYS A 125 -11.62 14.28 11.83
N PRO A 126 -10.95 15.39 12.20
CA PRO A 126 -11.55 16.72 12.14
C PRO A 126 -11.88 17.09 10.70
N GLN A 127 -13.03 17.74 10.51
CA GLN A 127 -13.48 18.36 9.27
C GLN A 127 -14.00 19.77 9.57
N GLU A 128 -14.32 20.57 8.54
CA GLU A 128 -14.80 21.95 8.68
C GLU A 128 -16.06 22.07 9.59
N GLN A 129 -16.88 21.02 9.65
CA GLN A 129 -18.10 20.98 10.47
C GLN A 129 -18.05 19.81 11.49
N GLY A 130 -16.99 19.74 12.31
CA GLY A 130 -16.90 18.74 13.39
C GLY A 130 -15.99 17.57 13.09
N PHE A 131 -16.41 16.35 13.45
CA PHE A 131 -15.63 15.13 13.29
C PHE A 131 -16.37 14.13 12.40
N LYS A 132 -15.62 13.47 11.52
CA LYS A 132 -16.15 12.38 10.69
C LYS A 132 -15.37 11.10 10.93
N LEU A 133 -16.11 10.00 11.09
CA LEU A 133 -15.51 8.68 11.12
C LEU A 133 -14.92 8.35 9.74
N THR A 134 -13.62 8.03 9.71
CA THR A 134 -12.85 7.78 8.48
C THR A 134 -12.16 6.43 8.58
N ASN A 135 -12.23 5.65 7.52
CA ASN A 135 -11.55 4.35 7.42
C ASN A 135 -10.05 4.54 7.26
N GLY A 136 -9.28 3.82 8.04
CA GLY A 136 -7.82 3.77 7.97
C GLY A 136 -7.31 2.98 6.75
N ILE A 137 -6.00 2.98 6.57
CA ILE A 137 -5.35 2.40 5.39
C ILE A 137 -5.54 0.88 5.31
N PHE A 138 -5.36 0.17 6.42
CA PHE A 138 -5.52 -1.29 6.46
C PHE A 138 -6.98 -1.71 6.20
N TYR A 139 -7.94 -1.00 6.80
CA TYR A 139 -9.36 -1.27 6.54
C TYR A 139 -9.69 -1.14 5.06
N ARG A 140 -9.30 -0.03 4.42
CA ARG A 140 -9.58 0.20 2.99
C ARG A 140 -8.96 -0.87 2.11
N PHE A 141 -7.69 -1.22 2.39
CA PHE A 141 -7.00 -2.24 1.61
C PHE A 141 -7.61 -3.63 1.79
N CYS A 142 -8.06 -3.99 3.00
CA CYS A 142 -8.82 -5.22 3.23
C CYS A 142 -10.13 -5.24 2.44
N MET A 143 -10.85 -4.11 2.34
CA MET A 143 -12.07 -4.04 1.54
C MET A 143 -11.77 -4.25 0.05
N THR A 144 -10.74 -3.59 -0.48
CA THR A 144 -10.28 -3.80 -1.87
C THR A 144 -9.93 -5.27 -2.13
N ALA A 145 -9.22 -5.92 -1.21
CA ALA A 145 -8.88 -7.34 -1.34
C ALA A 145 -10.11 -8.26 -1.26
N ALA A 146 -11.10 -7.91 -0.42
CA ALA A 146 -12.34 -8.67 -0.28
C ALA A 146 -13.23 -8.57 -1.52
N ASP A 147 -13.20 -7.43 -2.24
CA ASP A 147 -13.94 -7.21 -3.48
C ASP A 147 -13.37 -8.04 -4.66
N HIS A 148 -12.13 -8.52 -4.54
CA HIS A 148 -11.43 -9.31 -5.56
C HIS A 148 -10.85 -10.61 -4.98
N PRO A 149 -11.69 -11.56 -4.53
CA PRO A 149 -11.23 -12.76 -3.82
C PRO A 149 -10.38 -13.72 -4.68
N GLU A 150 -10.42 -13.55 -6.01
CA GLU A 150 -9.64 -14.32 -6.98
C GLU A 150 -8.20 -13.84 -7.13
N LYS A 151 -7.86 -12.68 -6.56
CA LYS A 151 -6.52 -12.07 -6.62
C LYS A 151 -5.88 -12.02 -5.25
N ASP A 152 -4.58 -12.27 -5.20
CA ASP A 152 -3.80 -12.11 -3.96
C ASP A 152 -3.35 -10.67 -3.79
N TYR A 153 -3.40 -10.17 -2.55
CA TYR A 153 -3.03 -8.82 -2.12
C TYR A 153 -1.96 -8.88 -1.04
N TYR A 154 -1.06 -7.90 -1.02
CA TYR A 154 0.10 -7.88 -0.13
C TYR A 154 0.16 -6.56 0.64
N PHE A 155 0.16 -6.66 1.96
CA PHE A 155 0.26 -5.51 2.85
C PHE A 155 1.63 -5.52 3.54
N ILE A 156 2.50 -4.57 3.21
CA ILE A 156 3.88 -4.50 3.68
C ILE A 156 3.99 -3.43 4.76
N ILE A 157 4.46 -3.81 5.94
CA ILE A 157 4.72 -2.91 7.06
C ILE A 157 6.22 -2.82 7.29
N ASP A 158 6.80 -1.65 7.05
CA ASP A 158 8.18 -1.37 7.39
C ASP A 158 8.28 -0.82 8.82
N GLU A 159 9.44 -0.99 9.45
CA GLU A 159 9.74 -0.51 10.81
C GLU A 159 8.67 -0.94 11.85
N ILE A 160 8.19 -2.18 11.75
CA ILE A 160 7.09 -2.72 12.59
C ILE A 160 7.38 -2.57 14.10
N ASN A 161 8.66 -2.61 14.50
CA ASN A 161 9.14 -2.45 15.86
C ASN A 161 9.00 -1.02 16.41
N ARG A 162 8.78 -0.01 15.56
CA ARG A 162 8.54 1.38 15.99
C ARG A 162 7.11 1.65 16.42
N GLY A 163 6.17 0.77 16.07
CA GLY A 163 4.78 0.89 16.44
C GLY A 163 4.40 -0.01 17.64
N ASN A 164 3.39 0.40 18.39
CA ASN A 164 2.77 -0.47 19.39
C ASN A 164 1.71 -1.33 18.70
N MET A 165 2.07 -2.57 18.34
CA MET A 165 1.21 -3.47 17.58
C MET A 165 -0.16 -3.70 18.21
N SER A 166 -0.22 -3.92 19.53
CA SER A 166 -1.49 -4.13 20.23
C SER A 166 -2.39 -2.90 20.17
N LYS A 167 -1.80 -1.70 20.24
CA LYS A 167 -2.56 -0.45 20.15
C LYS A 167 -3.01 -0.15 18.71
N ILE A 168 -2.17 -0.45 17.71
CA ILE A 168 -2.44 -0.16 16.30
C ILE A 168 -3.47 -1.12 15.71
N PHE A 169 -3.33 -2.40 16.00
CA PHE A 169 -4.23 -3.44 15.46
C PHE A 169 -5.49 -3.63 16.34
N GLY A 170 -5.40 -3.32 17.64
CA GLY A 170 -6.51 -3.55 18.55
C GLY A 170 -7.05 -4.99 18.47
N GLU A 171 -8.36 -5.11 18.32
CA GLU A 171 -9.09 -6.38 18.18
C GLU A 171 -8.71 -7.17 16.91
N LEU A 172 -8.12 -6.51 15.90
CA LEU A 172 -7.75 -7.16 14.64
C LEU A 172 -6.45 -7.95 14.73
N LEU A 173 -5.67 -7.80 15.82
CA LEU A 173 -4.38 -8.49 15.95
C LEU A 173 -4.53 -10.02 15.84
N MET A 174 -5.63 -10.57 16.37
CA MET A 174 -5.95 -11.99 16.22
C MET A 174 -6.41 -12.33 14.79
N LEU A 175 -7.13 -11.42 14.12
CA LEU A 175 -7.72 -11.68 12.81
C LEU A 175 -6.70 -11.76 11.67
N ILE A 176 -5.48 -11.25 11.87
CA ILE A 176 -4.41 -11.41 10.88
C ILE A 176 -3.83 -12.82 10.87
N GLU A 177 -4.03 -13.63 11.90
CA GLU A 177 -3.59 -15.02 11.90
C GLU A 177 -4.37 -15.85 10.88
N LYS A 178 -3.70 -16.84 10.29
CA LYS A 178 -4.26 -17.69 9.22
C LYS A 178 -5.63 -18.27 9.57
N ASP A 179 -5.73 -18.84 10.77
CA ASP A 179 -6.91 -19.60 11.19
C ASP A 179 -8.12 -18.73 11.52
N TYR A 180 -7.88 -17.43 11.73
CA TYR A 180 -8.92 -16.43 11.99
C TYR A 180 -9.26 -15.57 10.78
N ARG A 181 -8.62 -15.78 9.62
CA ARG A 181 -8.95 -15.07 8.38
C ARG A 181 -10.39 -15.33 7.95
N GLY A 182 -11.13 -14.26 7.70
CA GLY A 182 -12.56 -14.30 7.39
C GLY A 182 -13.46 -14.35 8.62
N THR A 183 -12.92 -14.50 9.84
CA THR A 183 -13.69 -14.35 11.08
C THR A 183 -14.06 -12.87 11.26
N LYS A 184 -15.31 -12.62 11.69
CA LYS A 184 -15.83 -11.27 11.90
C LYS A 184 -15.57 -10.77 13.32
N ALA A 185 -15.12 -9.53 13.44
CA ALA A 185 -15.04 -8.80 14.69
C ALA A 185 -15.78 -7.46 14.57
N THR A 186 -16.29 -6.96 15.67
CA THR A 186 -16.90 -5.61 15.74
C THR A 186 -15.79 -4.60 16.01
N LEU A 187 -15.75 -3.52 15.23
CA LEU A 187 -14.73 -2.49 15.35
C LEU A 187 -15.05 -1.49 16.48
N ALA A 188 -14.01 -0.96 17.14
CA ALA A 188 -14.13 -0.12 18.33
C ALA A 188 -14.96 1.16 18.11
N TYR A 189 -14.89 1.79 16.94
CA TYR A 189 -15.58 3.05 16.62
C TYR A 189 -16.88 2.86 15.81
N SER A 190 -17.26 1.62 15.53
CA SER A 190 -18.40 1.34 14.65
C SER A 190 -19.08 0.04 15.09
N SER A 191 -20.40 -0.04 14.92
CA SER A 191 -21.14 -1.30 15.07
C SER A 191 -20.99 -2.23 13.87
N THR A 192 -20.24 -1.84 12.84
CA THR A 192 -20.00 -2.67 11.68
C THR A 192 -19.05 -3.82 11.99
N THR A 193 -19.33 -4.96 11.41
CA THR A 193 -18.43 -6.11 11.49
C THR A 193 -17.40 -6.04 10.37
N PHE A 194 -16.17 -6.40 10.71
CA PHE A 194 -15.03 -6.42 9.81
C PHE A 194 -14.36 -7.79 9.86
N SER A 195 -13.77 -8.22 8.76
CA SER A 195 -12.92 -9.41 8.70
C SER A 195 -11.71 -9.17 7.81
N VAL A 196 -10.59 -9.78 8.16
CA VAL A 196 -9.40 -9.77 7.31
C VAL A 196 -9.56 -10.85 6.23
N PRO A 197 -9.50 -10.50 4.94
CA PRO A 197 -9.76 -11.45 3.86
C PRO A 197 -8.67 -12.52 3.72
N LYS A 198 -9.05 -13.70 3.18
CA LYS A 198 -8.16 -14.86 3.05
C LYS A 198 -7.08 -14.69 1.99
N ASN A 199 -7.31 -13.83 1.01
CA ASN A 199 -6.39 -13.50 -0.09
C ASN A 199 -5.42 -12.37 0.24
N LEU A 200 -5.38 -11.89 1.49
CA LEU A 200 -4.44 -10.89 1.97
C LEU A 200 -3.23 -11.55 2.65
N TYR A 201 -2.04 -11.14 2.26
CA TYR A 201 -0.75 -11.54 2.84
C TYR A 201 -0.05 -10.34 3.47
N MET A 202 0.74 -10.58 4.52
CA MET A 202 1.44 -9.51 5.24
C MET A 202 2.92 -9.84 5.45
#